data_668cff79337a071cbbc6fef9d5d55d9f
#
_entry.id   668cff79337a071cbbc6fef9d5d55d9f
#
_cell.length_a   1.000
_cell.length_b   1.000
_cell.length_c   1.000
_cell.angle_alpha   90.00
_cell.angle_beta   90.00
_cell.angle_gamma   90.00
#
_symmetry.space_group_name_H-M   'P 1'
#
loop_
_entity.id
_entity.type
_entity.pdbx_description
1 polymer ?
#
loop_
_entity_poly.entity_id
_entity_poly.type
_entity_poly.pdbx_seq_one_letter_code
_entity_poly.pdbx_strand_id
1 'polypeptide(L)'
;VRDSLSAFLTPSLPALQFAGKTLLSGGLALWCAFRFDLDQPQWALMTAFIVAQPLAGMVVQKGLARLLGTLVGTALSVLFMGLFAQAPWLFLLVMALWLGLCTAASTLLRSAWAYAFVLAGYTVAIICLPIIGKPLLVFDEAVARCTEICLGILCSMAVSAVLWPQRVEQVVVQQARAAWQGGVQAASAALQGRAAGRQGLLETLGRIVAVDAQREHAWFEGQLGRQRARGLRVLTRELLGLLRLARGVARQWQQLDEADMHALGPWLDEVQAVLAEPDGVRQEALYRRLLEQSQAPEQALARQYCLGRLALVVRQLGYAQVALASIQRGEAPQDAPPPLSWHRDLQTAAVYGLRSCLTLLVLSAFWLATGWPAASGALLLASVVCSLFASRENADLIGMAFLRGIFYAMPVAFVVGQLLLPQWNGFPLLCLALGVPLLFGLLAMARPALAGAATSFCLHFIVLCAPRNDMVYDVAFFLNEALAMLIGVGCAVLALRLIVLRNPLWHGRRLLRATLDDLARLCSRNLEGAENWFGGRMADRLL
;
A
#
# COMPACT_ATOMS: atom_id res chain seq x y z
N VAL A 1 10.11 -8.75 -23.86
CA VAL A 1 11.43 -9.40 -23.71
C VAL A 1 12.56 -8.35 -23.71
N ARG A 2 12.62 -7.38 -24.67
CA ARG A 2 13.64 -6.33 -24.70
C ARG A 2 13.63 -5.44 -23.45
N ASP A 3 12.46 -5.03 -22.98
CA ASP A 3 12.32 -4.20 -21.76
C ASP A 3 12.70 -4.95 -20.47
N SER A 4 12.55 -6.27 -20.46
CA SER A 4 12.97 -7.10 -19.33
C SER A 4 14.50 -7.22 -19.27
N LEU A 5 15.18 -7.40 -20.41
CA LEU A 5 16.64 -7.49 -20.49
C LEU A 5 17.33 -6.16 -20.12
N SER A 6 16.73 -5.01 -20.48
CA SER A 6 17.28 -3.71 -20.13
C SER A 6 17.34 -3.46 -18.62
N ALA A 7 16.48 -4.11 -17.83
CA ALA A 7 16.50 -4.00 -16.36
C ALA A 7 17.81 -4.56 -15.75
N PHE A 8 18.37 -5.57 -16.41
CA PHE A 8 19.59 -6.25 -15.95
C PHE A 8 20.86 -5.69 -16.57
N LEU A 9 20.81 -5.21 -17.81
CA LEU A 9 21.98 -4.73 -18.55
C LEU A 9 22.32 -3.26 -18.25
N THR A 10 21.30 -2.43 -17.96
CA THR A 10 21.47 -1.00 -17.65
C THR A 10 20.62 -0.61 -16.43
N PRO A 11 20.94 -1.13 -15.23
CA PRO A 11 20.19 -0.79 -14.02
C PRO A 11 20.40 0.69 -13.68
N SER A 12 19.32 1.35 -13.24
CA SER A 12 19.39 2.72 -12.75
C SER A 12 20.16 2.79 -11.42
N LEU A 13 20.86 3.88 -11.16
CA LEU A 13 21.58 4.08 -9.90
C LEU A 13 20.71 3.90 -8.65
N PRO A 14 19.46 4.41 -8.60
CA PRO A 14 18.56 4.13 -7.48
C PRO A 14 18.22 2.64 -7.30
N ALA A 15 18.08 1.90 -8.39
CA ALA A 15 17.82 0.45 -8.33
C ALA A 15 19.03 -0.31 -7.75
N LEU A 16 20.25 0.06 -8.15
CA LEU A 16 21.50 -0.50 -7.60
C LEU A 16 21.65 -0.17 -6.11
N GLN A 17 21.37 1.08 -5.72
CA GLN A 17 21.42 1.49 -4.32
C GLN A 17 20.39 0.71 -3.47
N PHE A 18 19.18 0.55 -3.96
CA PHE A 18 18.14 -0.26 -3.30
C PHE A 18 18.57 -1.73 -3.16
N ALA A 19 19.06 -2.33 -4.24
CA ALA A 19 19.53 -3.71 -4.22
C ALA A 19 20.72 -3.89 -3.27
N GLY A 20 21.71 -3.00 -3.33
CA GLY A 20 22.87 -3.02 -2.44
C GLY A 20 22.50 -2.89 -0.95
N LYS A 21 21.62 -1.93 -0.61
CA LYS A 21 21.11 -1.77 0.76
C LYS A 21 20.41 -3.05 1.25
N THR A 22 19.55 -3.61 0.41
CA THR A 22 18.75 -4.79 0.79
C THR A 22 19.64 -6.03 0.97
N LEU A 23 20.61 -6.25 0.08
CA LEU A 23 21.57 -7.34 0.22
C LEU A 23 22.44 -7.19 1.46
N LEU A 24 22.95 -5.97 1.72
CA LEU A 24 23.77 -5.71 2.90
C LEU A 24 22.97 -5.86 4.19
N SER A 25 21.73 -5.38 4.24
CA SER A 25 20.87 -5.56 5.41
C SER A 25 20.50 -7.02 5.65
N GLY A 26 20.22 -7.75 4.57
CA GLY A 26 19.93 -9.18 4.64
C GLY A 26 21.14 -10.00 5.03
N GLY A 27 22.32 -9.72 4.45
CA GLY A 27 23.59 -10.36 4.80
C GLY A 27 24.01 -10.11 6.25
N LEU A 28 23.83 -8.86 6.73
CA LEU A 28 24.07 -8.51 8.12
C LEU A 28 23.12 -9.24 9.07
N ALA A 29 21.81 -9.27 8.73
CA ALA A 29 20.82 -9.98 9.52
C ALA A 29 21.11 -11.48 9.59
N LEU A 30 21.49 -12.07 8.46
CA LEU A 30 21.86 -13.49 8.38
C LEU A 30 23.15 -13.77 9.19
N TRP A 31 24.18 -12.92 9.09
CA TRP A 31 25.40 -13.05 9.85
C TRP A 31 25.16 -12.98 11.36
N CYS A 32 24.37 -11.99 11.81
CA CYS A 32 24.01 -11.88 13.21
C CYS A 32 23.21 -13.11 13.69
N ALA A 33 22.24 -13.58 12.88
CA ALA A 33 21.43 -14.75 13.21
C ALA A 33 22.30 -16.00 13.38
N PHE A 34 23.27 -16.25 12.50
CA PHE A 34 24.23 -17.34 12.65
C PHE A 34 25.15 -17.15 13.89
N ARG A 35 25.59 -15.90 14.13
CA ARG A 35 26.48 -15.61 15.27
C ARG A 35 25.81 -15.78 16.62
N PHE A 36 24.50 -15.54 16.70
CA PHE A 36 23.70 -15.75 17.89
C PHE A 36 23.05 -17.15 17.96
N ASP A 37 23.39 -18.03 17.03
CA ASP A 37 22.91 -19.40 16.94
C ASP A 37 21.37 -19.50 16.98
N LEU A 38 20.71 -18.65 16.18
CA LEU A 38 19.25 -18.67 16.06
C LEU A 38 18.79 -19.88 15.24
N ASP A 39 17.63 -20.44 15.60
CA ASP A 39 17.11 -21.70 15.04
C ASP A 39 16.83 -21.63 13.54
N GLN A 40 16.31 -20.49 13.06
CA GLN A 40 15.90 -20.33 11.66
C GLN A 40 16.39 -18.99 11.06
N PRO A 41 17.72 -18.83 10.83
CA PRO A 41 18.34 -17.58 10.35
C PRO A 41 17.71 -17.01 9.07
N GLN A 42 17.11 -17.85 8.22
CA GLN A 42 16.42 -17.44 7.00
C GLN A 42 15.29 -16.43 7.25
N TRP A 43 14.66 -16.44 8.43
CA TRP A 43 13.61 -15.48 8.75
C TRP A 43 14.13 -14.07 9.02
N ALA A 44 15.33 -13.94 9.58
CA ALA A 44 15.99 -12.66 9.74
C ALA A 44 16.33 -12.08 8.36
N LEU A 45 16.94 -12.89 7.46
CA LEU A 45 17.22 -12.53 6.07
C LEU A 45 15.92 -12.11 5.34
N MET A 46 14.90 -12.96 5.35
CA MET A 46 13.62 -12.70 4.69
C MET A 46 12.95 -11.44 5.24
N THR A 47 13.00 -11.21 6.54
CA THR A 47 12.43 -10.01 7.18
C THR A 47 13.12 -8.75 6.69
N ALA A 48 14.46 -8.75 6.56
CA ALA A 48 15.19 -7.62 6.01
C ALA A 48 14.73 -7.30 4.57
N PHE A 49 14.49 -8.31 3.75
CA PHE A 49 13.95 -8.13 2.38
C PHE A 49 12.52 -7.62 2.36
N ILE A 50 11.64 -8.14 3.24
CA ILE A 50 10.24 -7.70 3.31
C ILE A 50 10.14 -6.25 3.78
N VAL A 51 10.96 -5.85 4.77
CA VAL A 51 10.95 -4.49 5.33
C VAL A 51 11.66 -3.49 4.43
N ALA A 52 12.55 -3.96 3.54
CA ALA A 52 13.28 -3.10 2.61
C ALA A 52 12.34 -2.19 1.82
N GLN A 53 12.62 -0.90 1.85
CA GLN A 53 11.91 0.15 1.12
C GLN A 53 12.92 1.18 0.61
N PRO A 54 12.60 1.91 -0.49
CA PRO A 54 13.49 2.94 -1.01
C PRO A 54 13.78 4.06 0.00
N LEU A 55 12.76 4.44 0.79
CA LEU A 55 12.81 5.58 1.71
C LEU A 55 12.96 5.12 3.16
N ALA A 56 13.82 5.76 3.93
CA ALA A 56 14.13 5.38 5.31
C ALA A 56 12.90 5.42 6.23
N GLY A 57 12.05 6.45 6.12
CA GLY A 57 10.81 6.55 6.91
C GLY A 57 9.81 5.41 6.64
N MET A 58 9.77 4.91 5.39
CA MET A 58 8.94 3.76 5.04
C MET A 58 9.47 2.45 5.66
N VAL A 59 10.79 2.29 5.78
CA VAL A 59 11.41 1.13 6.44
C VAL A 59 11.02 1.10 7.91
N VAL A 60 11.12 2.23 8.61
CA VAL A 60 10.76 2.35 10.04
C VAL A 60 9.28 2.03 10.25
N GLN A 61 8.39 2.65 9.48
CA GLN A 61 6.95 2.44 9.61
C GLN A 61 6.56 0.98 9.36
N LYS A 62 7.06 0.41 8.26
CA LYS A 62 6.77 -0.99 7.91
C LYS A 62 7.37 -1.96 8.94
N GLY A 63 8.56 -1.65 9.46
CA GLY A 63 9.20 -2.39 10.54
C GLY A 63 8.38 -2.38 11.83
N LEU A 64 7.88 -1.22 12.26
CA LEU A 64 7.02 -1.10 13.45
C LEU A 64 5.68 -1.84 13.27
N ALA A 65 5.03 -1.69 12.12
CA ALA A 65 3.81 -2.41 11.82
C ALA A 65 4.05 -3.94 11.81
N ARG A 66 5.21 -4.39 11.27
CA ARG A 66 5.61 -5.78 11.29
C ARG A 66 5.84 -6.27 12.72
N LEU A 67 6.55 -5.51 13.54
CA LEU A 67 6.80 -5.84 14.94
C LEU A 67 5.50 -6.03 15.73
N LEU A 68 4.58 -5.06 15.66
CA LEU A 68 3.31 -5.13 16.37
C LEU A 68 2.45 -6.30 15.89
N GLY A 69 2.32 -6.51 14.58
CA GLY A 69 1.58 -7.63 14.03
C GLY A 69 2.16 -8.98 14.45
N THR A 70 3.50 -9.10 14.46
CA THR A 70 4.18 -10.30 14.93
C THR A 70 3.93 -10.54 16.41
N LEU A 71 4.08 -9.53 17.29
CA LEU A 71 3.85 -9.68 18.73
C LEU A 71 2.42 -10.16 19.04
N VAL A 72 1.41 -9.55 18.37
CA VAL A 72 0.01 -9.99 18.54
C VAL A 72 -0.18 -11.41 18.02
N GLY A 73 0.33 -11.72 16.83
CA GLY A 73 0.21 -13.06 16.25
C GLY A 73 0.91 -14.13 17.09
N THR A 74 2.10 -13.81 17.63
CA THR A 74 2.88 -14.69 18.51
C THR A 74 2.13 -14.99 19.83
N ALA A 75 1.61 -13.95 20.48
CA ALA A 75 0.83 -14.14 21.72
C ALA A 75 -0.41 -15.02 21.48
N LEU A 76 -1.10 -14.80 20.35
CA LEU A 76 -2.26 -15.61 19.97
C LEU A 76 -1.89 -17.02 19.53
N SER A 77 -0.72 -17.23 18.95
CA SER A 77 -0.20 -18.57 18.63
C SER A 77 -0.07 -19.43 19.90
N VAL A 78 0.54 -18.87 20.95
CA VAL A 78 0.68 -19.52 22.24
C VAL A 78 -0.69 -19.78 22.88
N LEU A 79 -1.58 -18.79 22.85
CA LEU A 79 -2.93 -18.92 23.41
C LEU A 79 -3.75 -19.99 22.67
N PHE A 80 -3.81 -19.96 21.34
CA PHE A 80 -4.60 -20.92 20.57
C PHE A 80 -4.05 -22.33 20.66
N MET A 81 -2.73 -22.49 20.62
CA MET A 81 -2.12 -23.80 20.80
C MET A 81 -2.37 -24.32 22.22
N GLY A 82 -2.26 -23.47 23.25
CA GLY A 82 -2.56 -23.86 24.65
C GLY A 82 -4.01 -24.30 24.86
N LEU A 83 -4.96 -23.68 24.17
CA LEU A 83 -6.40 -23.99 24.34
C LEU A 83 -6.88 -25.14 23.45
N PHE A 84 -6.35 -25.29 22.24
CA PHE A 84 -6.93 -26.16 21.21
C PHE A 84 -5.98 -27.24 20.68
N ALA A 85 -4.78 -27.41 21.26
CA ALA A 85 -3.79 -28.38 20.78
C ALA A 85 -4.32 -29.83 20.71
N GLN A 86 -5.22 -30.21 21.59
CA GLN A 86 -5.78 -31.58 21.66
C GLN A 86 -6.90 -31.81 20.61
N ALA A 87 -7.38 -30.76 19.93
CA ALA A 87 -8.43 -30.83 18.92
C ALA A 87 -7.97 -30.13 17.62
N PRO A 88 -7.15 -30.79 16.79
CA PRO A 88 -6.55 -30.15 15.61
C PRO A 88 -7.57 -29.51 14.65
N TRP A 89 -8.72 -30.14 14.47
CA TRP A 89 -9.79 -29.60 13.63
C TRP A 89 -10.37 -28.30 14.20
N LEU A 90 -10.51 -28.18 15.53
CA LEU A 90 -10.99 -26.97 16.20
C LEU A 90 -9.91 -25.88 16.16
N PHE A 91 -8.65 -26.26 16.35
CA PHE A 91 -7.52 -25.35 16.19
C PHE A 91 -7.49 -24.73 14.77
N LEU A 92 -7.61 -25.54 13.73
CA LEU A 92 -7.63 -25.08 12.33
C LEU A 92 -8.84 -24.17 12.04
N LEU A 93 -10.01 -24.47 12.63
CA LEU A 93 -11.20 -23.61 12.53
C LEU A 93 -10.96 -22.24 13.17
N VAL A 94 -10.45 -22.20 14.41
CA VAL A 94 -10.17 -20.95 15.13
C VAL A 94 -9.11 -20.12 14.40
N MET A 95 -8.07 -20.76 13.90
CA MET A 95 -7.02 -20.11 13.10
C MET A 95 -7.59 -19.52 11.79
N ALA A 96 -8.48 -20.23 11.11
CA ALA A 96 -9.13 -19.74 9.90
C ALA A 96 -10.05 -18.55 10.18
N LEU A 97 -10.83 -18.59 11.26
CA LEU A 97 -11.68 -17.47 11.71
C LEU A 97 -10.83 -16.25 12.08
N TRP A 98 -9.73 -16.46 12.82
CA TRP A 98 -8.79 -15.40 13.16
C TRP A 98 -8.16 -14.74 11.92
N LEU A 99 -7.69 -15.54 10.96
CA LEU A 99 -7.18 -15.04 9.69
C LEU A 99 -8.24 -14.22 8.93
N GLY A 100 -9.48 -14.72 8.88
CA GLY A 100 -10.61 -14.02 8.26
C GLY A 100 -10.90 -12.68 8.93
N LEU A 101 -10.92 -12.64 10.27
CA LEU A 101 -11.12 -11.42 11.04
C LEU A 101 -10.00 -10.39 10.79
N CYS A 102 -8.74 -10.82 10.83
CA CYS A 102 -7.59 -9.98 10.55
C CYS A 102 -7.61 -9.44 9.11
N THR A 103 -7.99 -10.28 8.15
CA THR A 103 -8.13 -9.87 6.74
C THR A 103 -9.25 -8.82 6.59
N ALA A 104 -10.40 -9.03 7.22
CA ALA A 104 -11.49 -8.04 7.22
C ALA A 104 -11.05 -6.72 7.88
N ALA A 105 -10.40 -6.77 9.04
CA ALA A 105 -9.88 -5.59 9.73
C ALA A 105 -8.86 -4.82 8.88
N SER A 106 -7.95 -5.53 8.21
CA SER A 106 -6.94 -4.90 7.33
C SER A 106 -7.57 -4.16 6.14
N THR A 107 -8.69 -4.67 5.60
CA THR A 107 -9.39 -4.01 4.48
C THR A 107 -10.14 -2.75 4.89
N LEU A 108 -10.50 -2.61 6.17
CA LEU A 108 -11.17 -1.41 6.70
C LEU A 108 -10.20 -0.27 6.98
N LEU A 109 -8.89 -0.57 7.05
CA LEU A 109 -7.85 0.40 7.34
C LEU A 109 -7.10 0.78 6.06
N ARG A 110 -7.09 2.06 5.73
CA ARG A 110 -6.30 2.61 4.61
C ARG A 110 -4.96 3.18 5.05
N SER A 111 -4.44 2.70 6.15
CA SER A 111 -3.15 3.12 6.70
C SER A 111 -2.12 1.99 6.58
N ALA A 112 -0.85 2.34 6.72
CA ALA A 112 0.23 1.33 6.79
C ALA A 112 0.03 0.33 7.95
N TRP A 113 -0.78 0.68 8.95
CA TRP A 113 -1.17 -0.20 10.06
C TRP A 113 -2.06 -1.37 9.64
N ALA A 114 -2.74 -1.30 8.47
CA ALA A 114 -3.44 -2.43 7.87
C ALA A 114 -2.53 -3.67 7.75
N TYR A 115 -1.24 -3.44 7.48
CA TYR A 115 -0.23 -4.49 7.40
C TYR A 115 -0.01 -5.21 8.74
N ALA A 116 -0.15 -4.54 9.88
CA ALA A 116 -0.05 -5.19 11.20
C ALA A 116 -1.16 -6.22 11.42
N PHE A 117 -2.39 -5.95 10.98
CA PHE A 117 -3.49 -6.92 11.04
C PHE A 117 -3.24 -8.12 10.13
N VAL A 118 -2.79 -7.88 8.90
CA VAL A 118 -2.41 -8.96 7.98
C VAL A 118 -1.37 -9.88 8.62
N LEU A 119 -0.34 -9.30 9.23
CA LEU A 119 0.70 -10.05 9.94
C LEU A 119 0.15 -10.82 11.15
N ALA A 120 -0.64 -10.17 12.00
CA ALA A 120 -1.24 -10.83 13.15
C ALA A 120 -2.07 -12.05 12.74
N GLY A 121 -2.73 -11.98 11.57
CA GLY A 121 -3.49 -13.09 10.99
C GLY A 121 -2.62 -14.28 10.63
N TYR A 122 -1.66 -14.10 9.73
CA TYR A 122 -0.90 -15.24 9.21
C TYR A 122 0.30 -15.65 10.08
N THR A 123 0.73 -14.85 11.07
CA THR A 123 1.80 -15.24 12.01
C THR A 123 1.38 -16.45 12.85
N VAL A 124 0.10 -16.58 13.19
CA VAL A 124 -0.42 -17.79 13.85
C VAL A 124 -0.20 -19.03 12.99
N ALA A 125 -0.45 -18.93 11.68
CA ALA A 125 -0.20 -20.04 10.75
C ALA A 125 1.31 -20.36 10.65
N ILE A 126 2.17 -19.32 10.58
CA ILE A 126 3.63 -19.49 10.48
C ILE A 126 4.20 -20.24 11.70
N ILE A 127 3.74 -19.90 12.89
CA ILE A 127 4.26 -20.48 14.14
C ILE A 127 3.66 -21.87 14.38
N CYS A 128 2.33 -22.00 14.25
CA CYS A 128 1.65 -23.19 14.75
C CYS A 128 1.58 -24.34 13.73
N LEU A 129 1.49 -24.07 12.42
CA LEU A 129 1.33 -25.16 11.44
C LEU A 129 2.53 -26.12 11.38
N PRO A 130 3.80 -25.65 11.43
CA PRO A 130 4.94 -26.57 11.42
C PRO A 130 5.02 -27.46 12.67
N ILE A 131 4.47 -27.00 13.79
CA ILE A 131 4.59 -27.67 15.10
C ILE A 131 3.25 -28.22 15.62
N ILE A 132 2.24 -28.36 14.78
CA ILE A 132 0.90 -28.80 15.20
C ILE A 132 0.92 -30.19 15.87
N GLY A 133 1.87 -31.07 15.49
CA GLY A 133 2.12 -32.35 16.10
C GLY A 133 2.98 -32.30 17.38
N LYS A 134 3.55 -31.14 17.73
CA LYS A 134 4.45 -30.92 18.87
C LYS A 134 4.08 -29.64 19.62
N PRO A 135 2.89 -29.54 20.20
CA PRO A 135 2.34 -28.27 20.72
C PRO A 135 3.16 -27.66 21.85
N LEU A 136 3.94 -28.44 22.58
CA LEU A 136 4.81 -27.97 23.67
C LEU A 136 5.93 -27.02 23.16
N LEU A 137 6.31 -27.13 21.90
CA LEU A 137 7.34 -26.27 21.31
C LEU A 137 6.82 -24.87 20.91
N VAL A 138 5.52 -24.57 21.09
CA VAL A 138 4.92 -23.32 20.63
C VAL A 138 5.57 -22.08 21.23
N PHE A 139 5.96 -22.13 22.48
CA PHE A 139 6.61 -21.01 23.17
C PHE A 139 8.00 -20.74 22.59
N ASP A 140 8.80 -21.80 22.42
CA ASP A 140 10.16 -21.70 21.86
C ASP A 140 10.12 -21.18 20.41
N GLU A 141 9.26 -21.75 19.55
CA GLU A 141 9.05 -21.27 18.19
C GLU A 141 8.53 -19.81 18.14
N ALA A 142 7.67 -19.44 19.09
CA ALA A 142 7.15 -18.10 19.20
C ALA A 142 8.26 -17.09 19.54
N VAL A 143 9.12 -17.40 20.49
CA VAL A 143 10.28 -16.58 20.88
C VAL A 143 11.30 -16.52 19.75
N ALA A 144 11.67 -17.67 19.16
CA ALA A 144 12.58 -17.74 18.02
C ALA A 144 12.10 -16.84 16.87
N ARG A 145 10.81 -16.92 16.52
CA ARG A 145 10.21 -16.11 15.47
C ARG A 145 10.26 -14.60 15.75
N CYS A 146 9.96 -14.21 16.99
CA CYS A 146 10.05 -12.81 17.40
C CYS A 146 11.49 -12.29 17.32
N THR A 147 12.46 -13.01 17.83
CA THR A 147 13.87 -12.60 17.83
C THR A 147 14.42 -12.46 16.41
N GLU A 148 14.16 -13.42 15.53
CA GLU A 148 14.58 -13.42 14.13
C GLU A 148 13.99 -12.23 13.35
N ILE A 149 12.68 -11.98 13.54
CA ILE A 149 12.01 -10.85 12.89
C ILE A 149 12.51 -9.52 13.44
N CYS A 150 12.67 -9.38 14.77
CA CYS A 150 13.25 -8.17 15.36
C CYS A 150 14.66 -7.89 14.84
N LEU A 151 15.50 -8.93 14.76
CA LEU A 151 16.85 -8.81 14.22
C LEU A 151 16.85 -8.32 12.76
N GLY A 152 16.02 -8.93 11.91
CA GLY A 152 15.87 -8.51 10.52
C GLY A 152 15.40 -7.06 10.36
N ILE A 153 14.44 -6.62 11.19
CA ILE A 153 13.96 -5.23 11.23
C ILE A 153 15.09 -4.29 11.65
N LEU A 154 15.79 -4.58 12.74
CA LEU A 154 16.86 -3.73 13.27
C LEU A 154 18.01 -3.59 12.26
N CYS A 155 18.45 -4.68 11.65
CA CYS A 155 19.48 -4.65 10.61
C CYS A 155 19.04 -3.82 9.39
N SER A 156 17.80 -3.98 8.95
CA SER A 156 17.27 -3.21 7.82
C SER A 156 17.16 -1.71 8.14
N MET A 157 16.71 -1.37 9.34
CA MET A 157 16.64 0.03 9.80
C MET A 157 18.04 0.65 9.93
N ALA A 158 19.01 -0.06 10.53
CA ALA A 158 20.37 0.40 10.70
C ALA A 158 21.06 0.66 9.35
N VAL A 159 21.01 -0.31 8.45
CA VAL A 159 21.60 -0.16 7.10
C VAL A 159 20.91 0.96 6.32
N SER A 160 19.60 1.08 6.40
CA SER A 160 18.85 2.14 5.70
C SER A 160 19.12 3.54 6.27
N ALA A 161 19.46 3.65 7.55
CA ALA A 161 19.81 4.92 8.19
C ALA A 161 21.24 5.37 7.82
N VAL A 162 22.17 4.43 7.63
CA VAL A 162 23.60 4.72 7.39
C VAL A 162 23.92 4.82 5.90
N LEU A 163 23.44 3.89 5.07
CA LEU A 163 23.80 3.81 3.67
C LEU A 163 22.80 4.58 2.79
N TRP A 164 23.29 5.61 2.10
CA TRP A 164 22.53 6.45 1.16
C TRP A 164 21.12 6.78 1.68
N PRO A 165 20.97 7.51 2.79
CA PRO A 165 19.67 7.81 3.35
C PRO A 165 18.88 8.68 2.38
N GLN A 166 17.96 8.06 1.64
CA GLN A 166 16.99 8.79 0.84
C GLN A 166 15.90 9.29 1.77
N ARG A 167 15.91 10.59 2.04
CA ARG A 167 14.90 11.23 2.86
C ARG A 167 13.61 11.37 2.07
N VAL A 168 12.48 11.06 2.69
CA VAL A 168 11.12 11.27 2.15
C VAL A 168 10.92 12.75 1.76
N GLU A 169 11.69 13.63 2.40
CA GLU A 169 11.65 15.07 2.24
C GLU A 169 11.64 15.54 0.78
N GLN A 170 12.63 15.11 0.00
CA GLN A 170 12.74 15.51 -1.41
C GLN A 170 11.63 14.91 -2.27
N VAL A 171 11.28 13.65 -2.01
CA VAL A 171 10.22 12.94 -2.72
C VAL A 171 8.86 13.56 -2.44
N VAL A 172 8.59 13.92 -1.18
CA VAL A 172 7.34 14.58 -0.77
C VAL A 172 7.19 15.94 -1.46
N VAL A 173 8.23 16.77 -1.48
CA VAL A 173 8.19 18.08 -2.16
C VAL A 173 7.98 17.90 -3.66
N GLN A 174 8.67 16.96 -4.29
CA GLN A 174 8.53 16.69 -5.71
C GLN A 174 7.11 16.19 -6.07
N GLN A 175 6.59 15.25 -5.29
CA GLN A 175 5.23 14.73 -5.47
C GLN A 175 4.16 15.80 -5.20
N ALA A 176 4.35 16.64 -4.19
CA ALA A 176 3.46 17.76 -3.92
C ALA A 176 3.42 18.75 -5.09
N ARG A 177 4.57 19.06 -5.69
CA ARG A 177 4.65 19.89 -6.92
C ARG A 177 3.94 19.23 -8.11
N ALA A 178 4.16 17.94 -8.32
CA ALA A 178 3.50 17.21 -9.41
C ALA A 178 1.98 17.16 -9.23
N ALA A 179 1.50 16.95 -8.00
CA ALA A 179 0.06 16.99 -7.69
C ALA A 179 -0.54 18.40 -7.89
N TRP A 180 0.18 19.44 -7.46
CA TRP A 180 -0.19 20.82 -7.71
C TRP A 180 -0.33 21.08 -9.21
N GLN A 181 0.70 20.79 -9.99
CA GLN A 181 0.68 20.99 -11.45
C GLN A 181 -0.47 20.24 -12.12
N GLY A 182 -0.63 18.95 -11.78
CA GLY A 182 -1.73 18.14 -12.31
C GLY A 182 -3.12 18.65 -11.90
N GLY A 183 -3.28 19.09 -10.65
CA GLY A 183 -4.53 19.64 -10.14
C GLY A 183 -4.91 20.97 -10.80
N VAL A 184 -3.94 21.88 -10.96
CA VAL A 184 -4.15 23.17 -11.64
C VAL A 184 -4.45 22.98 -13.13
N GLN A 185 -3.71 22.10 -13.82
CA GLN A 185 -3.96 21.77 -15.22
C GLN A 185 -5.37 21.17 -15.43
N ALA A 186 -5.78 20.28 -14.55
CA ALA A 186 -7.12 19.68 -14.62
C ALA A 186 -8.23 20.69 -14.33
N ALA A 187 -8.01 21.64 -13.41
CA ALA A 187 -8.94 22.73 -13.14
C ALA A 187 -9.06 23.69 -14.34
N SER A 188 -7.93 24.07 -14.95
CA SER A 188 -7.91 24.89 -16.16
C SER A 188 -8.61 24.19 -17.33
N ALA A 189 -8.32 22.91 -17.58
CA ALA A 189 -8.97 22.13 -18.62
C ALA A 189 -10.49 22.00 -18.40
N ALA A 190 -10.92 21.85 -17.15
CA ALA A 190 -12.34 21.83 -16.81
C ALA A 190 -13.03 23.14 -17.16
N LEU A 191 -12.43 24.29 -16.83
CA LEU A 191 -12.96 25.62 -17.14
C LEU A 191 -13.00 25.91 -18.65
N GLN A 192 -12.09 25.33 -19.45
CA GLN A 192 -12.07 25.44 -20.91
C GLN A 192 -13.11 24.54 -21.60
N GLY A 193 -13.94 23.83 -20.86
CA GLY A 193 -14.85 22.84 -21.42
C GLY A 193 -14.14 21.61 -22.03
N ARG A 194 -12.81 21.53 -21.91
CA ARG A 194 -11.97 20.41 -22.33
C ARG A 194 -11.80 19.41 -21.21
N ALA A 195 -12.84 19.24 -20.39
CA ALA A 195 -12.76 18.34 -19.27
C ALA A 195 -12.28 16.97 -19.77
N ALA A 196 -11.17 16.52 -19.21
CA ALA A 196 -10.73 15.14 -19.39
C ALA A 196 -11.92 14.21 -19.12
N GLY A 197 -12.13 13.22 -19.96
CA GLY A 197 -13.17 12.22 -19.77
C GLY A 197 -13.06 11.61 -18.37
N ARG A 198 -14.05 10.81 -17.99
CA ARG A 198 -14.11 10.16 -16.66
C ARG A 198 -12.74 9.58 -16.22
N GLN A 199 -11.98 9.02 -17.14
CA GLN A 199 -10.69 8.41 -16.91
C GLN A 199 -9.61 9.40 -16.49
N GLY A 200 -9.48 10.54 -17.16
CA GLY A 200 -8.50 11.59 -16.79
C GLY A 200 -8.82 12.26 -15.46
N LEU A 201 -10.11 12.36 -15.10
CA LEU A 201 -10.50 12.82 -13.77
C LEU A 201 -10.05 11.83 -12.68
N LEU A 202 -10.32 10.53 -12.86
CA LEU A 202 -9.94 9.49 -11.91
C LEU A 202 -8.41 9.43 -11.74
N GLU A 203 -7.65 9.57 -12.82
CA GLU A 203 -6.19 9.66 -12.74
C GLU A 203 -5.72 10.87 -11.93
N THR A 204 -6.33 12.04 -12.15
CA THR A 204 -5.97 13.26 -11.40
C THR A 204 -6.33 13.14 -9.92
N LEU A 205 -7.53 12.65 -9.61
CA LEU A 205 -7.95 12.37 -8.24
C LEU A 205 -7.03 11.34 -7.57
N GLY A 206 -6.67 10.28 -8.28
CA GLY A 206 -5.74 9.25 -7.83
C GLY A 206 -4.36 9.83 -7.48
N ARG A 207 -3.82 10.72 -8.32
CA ARG A 207 -2.53 11.40 -8.04
C ARG A 207 -2.60 12.29 -6.79
N ILE A 208 -3.67 13.07 -6.63
CA ILE A 208 -3.85 13.94 -5.47
C ILE A 208 -3.97 13.11 -4.18
N VAL A 209 -4.76 12.03 -4.20
CA VAL A 209 -4.94 11.15 -3.04
C VAL A 209 -3.67 10.35 -2.72
N ALA A 210 -2.92 9.93 -3.75
CA ALA A 210 -1.64 9.23 -3.57
C ALA A 210 -0.60 10.09 -2.82
N VAL A 211 -0.64 11.41 -2.99
CA VAL A 211 0.23 12.33 -2.23
C VAL A 211 -0.11 12.33 -0.74
N ASP A 212 -1.40 12.25 -0.37
CA ASP A 212 -1.80 12.15 1.05
C ASP A 212 -1.32 10.84 1.69
N ALA A 213 -1.22 9.75 0.93
CA ALA A 213 -0.68 8.49 1.42
C ALA A 213 0.79 8.61 1.88
N GLN A 214 1.60 9.48 1.26
CA GLN A 214 2.98 9.73 1.67
C GLN A 214 3.10 10.41 3.03
N ARG A 215 2.05 11.05 3.50
CA ARG A 215 1.99 11.71 4.82
C ARG A 215 2.35 10.78 5.97
N GLU A 216 1.89 9.54 5.92
CA GLU A 216 2.18 8.55 6.98
C GLU A 216 3.68 8.23 7.05
N HIS A 217 4.34 8.19 5.90
CA HIS A 217 5.78 7.92 5.83
C HIS A 217 6.61 9.12 6.31
N ALA A 218 6.21 10.34 5.92
CA ALA A 218 6.86 11.57 6.34
C ALA A 218 6.76 11.79 7.86
N TRP A 219 5.71 11.30 8.51
CA TRP A 219 5.53 11.42 9.95
C TRP A 219 6.66 10.81 10.77
N PHE A 220 7.30 9.75 10.29
CA PHE A 220 8.38 9.04 10.97
C PHE A 220 9.77 9.66 10.75
N GLU A 221 9.90 10.72 9.93
CA GLU A 221 11.18 11.40 9.67
C GLU A 221 11.44 12.62 10.57
N GLY A 222 10.89 12.64 11.76
CA GLY A 222 11.16 13.71 12.74
C GLY A 222 10.23 14.92 12.62
N GLN A 223 10.66 16.06 13.14
CA GLN A 223 9.80 17.25 13.25
C GLN A 223 9.45 17.87 11.89
N LEU A 224 10.41 18.02 10.99
CA LEU A 224 10.20 18.53 9.64
C LEU A 224 9.26 17.64 8.83
N GLY A 225 9.44 16.32 8.94
CA GLY A 225 8.53 15.35 8.30
C GLY A 225 7.10 15.49 8.78
N ARG A 226 6.89 15.67 10.08
CA ARG A 226 5.55 15.91 10.66
C ARG A 226 4.91 17.22 10.18
N GLN A 227 5.69 18.30 10.04
CA GLN A 227 5.21 19.58 9.51
C GLN A 227 4.77 19.43 8.05
N ARG A 228 5.60 18.79 7.21
CA ARG A 228 5.26 18.48 5.80
C ARG A 228 4.05 17.58 5.67
N ALA A 229 3.94 16.57 6.53
CA ALA A 229 2.77 15.70 6.57
C ALA A 229 1.45 16.46 6.82
N ARG A 230 1.50 17.51 7.66
CA ARG A 230 0.35 18.42 7.86
C ARG A 230 0.09 19.26 6.61
N GLY A 231 1.13 19.81 6.00
CA GLY A 231 1.03 20.59 4.75
C GLY A 231 0.43 19.77 3.61
N LEU A 232 0.82 18.49 3.45
CA LEU A 232 0.25 17.59 2.44
C LEU A 232 -1.27 17.42 2.61
N ARG A 233 -1.75 17.30 3.84
CA ARG A 233 -3.20 17.20 4.11
C ARG A 233 -3.95 18.45 3.65
N VAL A 234 -3.38 19.64 3.92
CA VAL A 234 -3.97 20.90 3.46
C VAL A 234 -3.96 20.94 1.94
N LEU A 235 -2.83 20.68 1.30
CA LEU A 235 -2.70 20.70 -0.15
C LEU A 235 -3.70 19.77 -0.85
N THR A 236 -3.83 18.53 -0.35
CA THR A 236 -4.80 17.57 -0.90
C THR A 236 -6.22 18.11 -0.84
N ARG A 237 -6.64 18.66 0.31
CA ARG A 237 -7.95 19.27 0.48
C ARG A 237 -8.19 20.41 -0.50
N GLU A 238 -7.22 21.33 -0.58
CA GLU A 238 -7.36 22.53 -1.41
C GLU A 238 -7.40 22.16 -2.92
N LEU A 239 -6.61 21.18 -3.36
CA LEU A 239 -6.66 20.71 -4.74
C LEU A 239 -7.98 20.00 -5.07
N LEU A 240 -8.52 19.18 -4.17
CA LEU A 240 -9.84 18.58 -4.35
C LEU A 240 -10.95 19.64 -4.40
N GLY A 241 -10.86 20.67 -3.55
CA GLY A 241 -11.74 21.84 -3.56
C GLY A 241 -11.67 22.60 -4.89
N LEU A 242 -10.46 22.87 -5.38
CA LEU A 242 -10.22 23.55 -6.64
C LEU A 242 -10.87 22.80 -7.82
N LEU A 243 -10.64 21.50 -7.93
CA LEU A 243 -11.24 20.66 -8.98
C LEU A 243 -12.77 20.65 -8.92
N ARG A 244 -13.32 20.57 -7.72
CA ARG A 244 -14.78 20.58 -7.52
C ARG A 244 -15.38 21.91 -7.96
N LEU A 245 -14.78 23.04 -7.55
CA LEU A 245 -15.25 24.38 -7.93
C LEU A 245 -15.13 24.60 -9.44
N ALA A 246 -13.98 24.29 -10.03
CA ALA A 246 -13.76 24.43 -11.48
C ALA A 246 -14.78 23.64 -12.30
N ARG A 247 -15.08 22.40 -11.89
CA ARG A 247 -16.11 21.59 -12.57
C ARG A 247 -17.53 22.11 -12.31
N GLY A 248 -17.79 22.67 -11.13
CA GLY A 248 -19.05 23.32 -10.84
C GLY A 248 -19.30 24.52 -11.77
N VAL A 249 -18.29 25.36 -11.98
CA VAL A 249 -18.33 26.47 -12.94
C VAL A 249 -18.53 25.94 -14.36
N ALA A 250 -17.74 24.94 -14.80
CA ALA A 250 -17.86 24.38 -16.14
C ALA A 250 -19.26 23.82 -16.44
N ARG A 251 -19.89 23.20 -15.45
CA ARG A 251 -21.26 22.68 -15.59
C ARG A 251 -22.29 23.81 -15.68
N GLN A 252 -22.12 24.85 -14.88
CA GLN A 252 -22.99 26.02 -14.90
C GLN A 252 -22.82 26.78 -16.22
N TRP A 253 -21.59 26.90 -16.72
CA TRP A 253 -21.27 27.55 -18.01
C TRP A 253 -22.08 26.95 -19.17
N GLN A 254 -22.25 25.62 -19.20
CA GLN A 254 -23.04 24.94 -20.22
C GLN A 254 -24.55 25.24 -20.17
N GLN A 255 -25.04 25.83 -19.08
CA GLN A 255 -26.45 26.18 -18.86
C GLN A 255 -26.72 27.67 -19.06
N LEU A 256 -25.67 28.48 -19.32
CA LEU A 256 -25.79 29.93 -19.59
C LEU A 256 -26.27 30.17 -21.03
N ASP A 257 -26.96 31.27 -21.23
CA ASP A 257 -27.25 31.78 -22.55
C ASP A 257 -26.02 32.44 -23.21
N GLU A 258 -26.09 32.70 -24.52
CA GLU A 258 -24.95 33.28 -25.27
C GLU A 258 -24.57 34.69 -24.78
N ALA A 259 -25.54 35.49 -24.32
CA ALA A 259 -25.29 36.84 -23.81
C ALA A 259 -24.51 36.79 -22.47
N ASP A 260 -24.88 35.86 -21.58
CA ASP A 260 -24.19 35.65 -20.31
C ASP A 260 -22.79 35.06 -20.53
N MET A 261 -22.65 34.10 -21.45
CA MET A 261 -21.33 33.55 -21.83
C MET A 261 -20.39 34.63 -22.38
N HIS A 262 -20.89 35.52 -23.21
CA HIS A 262 -20.08 36.61 -23.76
C HIS A 262 -19.67 37.62 -22.69
N ALA A 263 -20.56 37.96 -21.75
CA ALA A 263 -20.29 38.89 -20.67
C ALA A 263 -19.29 38.33 -19.64
N LEU A 264 -19.30 37.01 -19.41
CA LEU A 264 -18.42 36.33 -18.46
C LEU A 264 -17.09 35.86 -19.08
N GLY A 265 -16.97 35.80 -20.41
CA GLY A 265 -15.78 35.36 -21.13
C GLY A 265 -14.48 36.01 -20.64
N PRO A 266 -14.40 37.37 -20.59
CA PRO A 266 -13.19 38.06 -20.14
C PRO A 266 -12.76 37.67 -18.70
N TRP A 267 -13.73 37.45 -17.81
CA TRP A 267 -13.45 37.01 -16.43
C TRP A 267 -12.89 35.57 -16.37
N LEU A 268 -13.42 34.71 -17.23
CA LEU A 268 -12.93 33.35 -17.35
C LEU A 268 -11.49 33.33 -17.88
N ASP A 269 -11.18 34.18 -18.88
CA ASP A 269 -9.83 34.28 -19.44
C ASP A 269 -8.84 34.83 -18.41
N GLU A 270 -9.23 35.83 -17.60
CA GLU A 270 -8.38 36.31 -16.48
C GLU A 270 -8.13 35.21 -15.44
N VAL A 271 -9.15 34.42 -15.08
CA VAL A 271 -8.99 33.28 -14.14
C VAL A 271 -8.07 32.22 -14.74
N GLN A 272 -8.17 31.96 -16.04
CA GLN A 272 -7.26 31.00 -16.69
C GLN A 272 -5.82 31.53 -16.75
N ALA A 273 -5.62 32.81 -16.98
CA ALA A 273 -4.29 33.42 -16.93
C ALA A 273 -3.66 33.30 -15.53
N VAL A 274 -4.45 33.50 -14.48
CA VAL A 274 -4.00 33.32 -13.09
C VAL A 274 -3.74 31.85 -12.76
N LEU A 275 -4.50 30.90 -13.32
CA LEU A 275 -4.22 29.47 -13.18
C LEU A 275 -2.92 29.06 -13.89
N ALA A 276 -2.62 29.66 -15.05
CA ALA A 276 -1.40 29.39 -15.81
C ALA A 276 -0.14 29.92 -15.13
N GLU A 277 -0.21 31.15 -14.61
CA GLU A 277 0.89 31.81 -13.90
C GLU A 277 0.38 32.35 -12.55
N PRO A 278 0.36 31.53 -11.50
CA PRO A 278 -0.14 31.92 -10.19
C PRO A 278 0.76 32.98 -9.52
N ASP A 279 0.24 34.21 -9.39
CA ASP A 279 0.87 35.30 -8.65
C ASP A 279 -0.08 35.79 -7.55
N GLY A 280 0.37 35.79 -6.29
CA GLY A 280 -0.45 36.11 -5.13
C GLY A 280 -1.08 37.50 -5.18
N VAL A 281 -0.40 38.50 -5.75
CA VAL A 281 -0.91 39.87 -5.87
C VAL A 281 -2.05 39.93 -6.89
N ARG A 282 -1.83 39.33 -8.05
CA ARG A 282 -2.86 39.22 -9.11
C ARG A 282 -4.06 38.39 -8.65
N GLN A 283 -3.83 37.31 -7.92
CA GLN A 283 -4.90 36.47 -7.36
C GLN A 283 -5.81 37.23 -6.42
N GLU A 284 -5.23 37.96 -5.46
CA GLU A 284 -6.01 38.70 -4.49
C GLU A 284 -6.78 39.87 -5.16
N ALA A 285 -6.16 40.56 -6.12
CA ALA A 285 -6.81 41.63 -6.88
C ALA A 285 -7.98 41.07 -7.70
N LEU A 286 -7.79 39.95 -8.40
CA LEU A 286 -8.83 39.32 -9.19
C LEU A 286 -9.96 38.78 -8.31
N TYR A 287 -9.63 38.17 -7.18
CA TYR A 287 -10.61 37.67 -6.21
C TYR A 287 -11.55 38.79 -5.75
N ARG A 288 -11.00 39.95 -5.34
CA ARG A 288 -11.80 41.10 -4.87
C ARG A 288 -12.70 41.65 -5.98
N ARG A 289 -12.18 41.83 -7.18
CA ARG A 289 -12.95 42.30 -8.34
C ARG A 289 -14.09 41.33 -8.68
N LEU A 290 -13.85 40.03 -8.71
CA LEU A 290 -14.88 39.01 -8.96
C LEU A 290 -15.94 39.01 -7.85
N LEU A 291 -15.55 39.18 -6.61
CA LEU A 291 -16.47 39.23 -5.49
C LEU A 291 -17.37 40.47 -5.52
N GLU A 292 -16.79 41.67 -5.78
CA GLU A 292 -17.53 42.93 -5.96
C GLU A 292 -18.54 42.82 -7.10
N GLN A 293 -18.13 42.29 -8.23
CA GLN A 293 -19.02 42.11 -9.39
C GLN A 293 -20.10 41.06 -9.12
N SER A 294 -19.83 40.02 -8.34
CA SER A 294 -20.82 39.02 -7.95
C SER A 294 -21.93 39.56 -7.04
N GLN A 295 -21.67 40.67 -6.36
CA GLN A 295 -22.61 41.30 -5.42
C GLN A 295 -23.35 42.51 -6.09
N ALA A 296 -23.04 42.84 -7.31
CA ALA A 296 -23.69 43.96 -8.04
C ALA A 296 -25.17 43.66 -8.30
N PRO A 297 -26.10 44.49 -7.78
CA PRO A 297 -27.54 44.17 -7.80
C PRO A 297 -28.16 44.23 -9.21
N GLU A 298 -27.48 44.84 -10.18
CA GLU A 298 -27.94 45.02 -11.56
C GLU A 298 -27.70 43.78 -12.43
N GLN A 299 -26.95 42.78 -11.92
CA GLN A 299 -26.61 41.60 -12.70
C GLN A 299 -27.62 40.45 -12.55
N ALA A 300 -27.82 39.70 -13.64
CA ALA A 300 -28.63 38.48 -13.60
C ALA A 300 -28.09 37.49 -12.57
N LEU A 301 -28.96 36.81 -11.89
CA LEU A 301 -28.65 35.86 -10.81
C LEU A 301 -27.66 34.75 -11.25
N ALA A 302 -27.76 34.31 -12.49
CA ALA A 302 -26.86 33.35 -13.12
C ALA A 302 -25.42 33.87 -13.22
N ARG A 303 -25.26 35.16 -13.60
CA ARG A 303 -23.95 35.84 -13.69
C ARG A 303 -23.36 36.04 -12.31
N GLN A 304 -24.16 36.53 -11.33
CA GLN A 304 -23.71 36.71 -9.95
C GLN A 304 -23.19 35.37 -9.36
N TYR A 305 -23.92 34.28 -9.61
CA TYR A 305 -23.53 32.97 -9.14
C TYR A 305 -22.23 32.48 -9.81
N CYS A 306 -22.07 32.65 -11.11
CA CYS A 306 -20.84 32.28 -11.84
C CYS A 306 -19.63 33.10 -11.38
N LEU A 307 -19.77 34.43 -11.23
CA LEU A 307 -18.70 35.29 -10.74
C LEU A 307 -18.29 34.93 -9.32
N GLY A 308 -19.25 34.68 -8.42
CA GLY A 308 -18.98 34.21 -7.07
C GLY A 308 -18.24 32.88 -7.04
N ARG A 309 -18.60 31.95 -7.93
CA ARG A 309 -17.90 30.67 -8.07
C ARG A 309 -16.48 30.84 -8.64
N LEU A 310 -16.27 31.71 -9.63
CA LEU A 310 -14.94 32.03 -10.16
C LEU A 310 -14.06 32.68 -9.07
N ALA A 311 -14.61 33.57 -8.26
CA ALA A 311 -13.91 34.12 -7.10
C ALA A 311 -13.45 33.01 -6.14
N LEU A 312 -14.31 32.03 -5.85
CA LEU A 312 -13.95 30.90 -5.01
C LEU A 312 -12.85 30.03 -5.64
N VAL A 313 -12.82 29.85 -6.96
CA VAL A 313 -11.74 29.14 -7.67
C VAL A 313 -10.40 29.84 -7.45
N VAL A 314 -10.36 31.17 -7.63
CA VAL A 314 -9.14 31.96 -7.44
C VAL A 314 -8.65 31.91 -5.97
N ARG A 315 -9.56 32.04 -5.01
CA ARG A 315 -9.24 31.93 -3.59
C ARG A 315 -8.70 30.55 -3.22
N GLN A 316 -9.33 29.51 -3.75
CA GLN A 316 -8.93 28.11 -3.49
C GLN A 316 -7.53 27.82 -4.05
N LEU A 317 -7.21 28.39 -5.23
CA LEU A 317 -5.87 28.33 -5.82
C LEU A 317 -4.83 28.94 -4.87
N GLY A 318 -5.13 30.12 -4.29
CA GLY A 318 -4.26 30.78 -3.32
C GLY A 318 -3.98 29.93 -2.09
N TYR A 319 -5.01 29.30 -1.52
CA TYR A 319 -4.83 28.39 -0.36
C TYR A 319 -3.95 27.19 -0.70
N ALA A 320 -4.17 26.58 -1.87
CA ALA A 320 -3.35 25.47 -2.33
C ALA A 320 -1.89 25.90 -2.58
N GLN A 321 -1.66 27.12 -3.08
CA GLN A 321 -0.31 27.67 -3.28
C GLN A 321 0.41 27.91 -1.95
N VAL A 322 -0.27 28.47 -0.96
CA VAL A 322 0.27 28.65 0.41
C VAL A 322 0.61 27.29 1.04
N ALA A 323 -0.26 26.29 0.85
CA ALA A 323 -0.01 24.93 1.33
C ALA A 323 1.23 24.31 0.66
N LEU A 324 1.40 24.47 -0.65
CA LEU A 324 2.60 24.00 -1.36
C LEU A 324 3.86 24.71 -0.85
N ALA A 325 3.81 26.03 -0.66
CA ALA A 325 4.93 26.79 -0.13
C ALA A 325 5.31 26.36 1.29
N SER A 326 4.33 26.06 2.15
CA SER A 326 4.59 25.55 3.51
C SER A 326 5.29 24.18 3.49
N ILE A 327 4.91 23.29 2.56
CA ILE A 327 5.58 21.99 2.37
C ILE A 327 7.03 22.18 1.93
N GLN A 328 7.28 23.12 1.01
CA GLN A 328 8.63 23.41 0.50
C GLN A 328 9.54 23.99 1.59
N ARG A 329 9.02 24.91 2.41
CA ARG A 329 9.75 25.51 3.52
C ARG A 329 9.85 24.62 4.75
N GLY A 330 9.03 23.56 4.82
CA GLY A 330 8.97 22.70 6.00
C GLY A 330 8.28 23.36 7.20
N GLU A 331 7.39 24.30 6.95
CA GLU A 331 6.64 25.02 7.98
C GLU A 331 5.30 24.32 8.27
N ALA A 332 4.83 24.39 9.52
CA ALA A 332 3.50 23.88 9.85
C ALA A 332 2.44 24.86 9.32
N PRO A 333 1.41 24.39 8.61
CA PRO A 333 0.27 25.23 8.25
C PRO A 333 -0.47 25.66 9.53
N GLN A 334 -0.93 26.92 9.58
CA GLN A 334 -1.60 27.50 10.75
C GLN A 334 -2.90 26.77 11.09
N ASP A 335 -3.66 26.34 10.07
CA ASP A 335 -4.92 25.59 10.21
C ASP A 335 -4.84 24.26 9.50
N ALA A 336 -4.43 23.20 10.20
CA ALA A 336 -4.48 21.87 9.65
C ALA A 336 -5.90 21.28 9.82
N PRO A 337 -6.63 21.01 8.71
CA PRO A 337 -7.97 20.45 8.77
C PRO A 337 -7.96 19.04 9.39
N PRO A 338 -9.09 18.58 9.93
CA PRO A 338 -9.23 17.19 10.33
C PRO A 338 -8.96 16.24 9.15
N PRO A 339 -8.54 15.00 9.42
CA PRO A 339 -8.29 14.03 8.36
C PRO A 339 -9.57 13.79 7.54
N LEU A 340 -9.38 13.53 6.23
CA LEU A 340 -10.49 13.15 5.35
C LEU A 340 -11.19 11.91 5.91
N SER A 341 -12.50 11.92 5.94
CA SER A 341 -13.27 10.74 6.35
C SER A 341 -13.39 9.77 5.16
N TRP A 342 -12.88 8.56 5.35
CA TRP A 342 -12.96 7.51 4.33
C TRP A 342 -14.26 6.72 4.45
N HIS A 343 -14.71 6.16 3.33
CA HIS A 343 -15.84 5.24 3.33
C HIS A 343 -15.40 3.86 3.85
N ARG A 344 -15.99 3.39 4.95
CA ARG A 344 -15.71 2.05 5.49
C ARG A 344 -16.69 1.05 4.90
N ASP A 345 -16.22 0.22 3.98
CA ASP A 345 -17.04 -0.80 3.35
C ASP A 345 -16.99 -2.12 4.13
N LEU A 346 -17.87 -2.25 5.12
CA LEU A 346 -17.98 -3.44 5.95
C LEU A 346 -18.32 -4.70 5.17
N GLN A 347 -19.13 -4.59 4.10
CA GLN A 347 -19.53 -5.76 3.31
C GLN A 347 -18.35 -6.30 2.50
N THR A 348 -17.57 -5.42 1.85
CA THR A 348 -16.36 -5.82 1.15
C THR A 348 -15.35 -6.44 2.11
N ALA A 349 -15.16 -5.85 3.30
CA ALA A 349 -14.29 -6.40 4.32
C ALA A 349 -14.74 -7.79 4.79
N ALA A 350 -16.04 -7.98 5.04
CA ALA A 350 -16.59 -9.27 5.44
C ALA A 350 -16.41 -10.35 4.35
N VAL A 351 -16.65 -10.01 3.08
CA VAL A 351 -16.44 -10.96 1.97
C VAL A 351 -14.98 -11.35 1.82
N TYR A 352 -14.05 -10.40 1.93
CA TYR A 352 -12.62 -10.71 1.85
C TYR A 352 -12.13 -11.53 3.06
N GLY A 353 -12.63 -11.22 4.26
CA GLY A 353 -12.36 -12.04 5.45
C GLY A 353 -12.92 -13.45 5.31
N LEU A 354 -14.18 -13.59 4.86
CA LEU A 354 -14.81 -14.89 4.62
C LEU A 354 -14.06 -15.70 3.56
N ARG A 355 -13.61 -15.04 2.47
CA ARG A 355 -12.80 -15.68 1.45
C ARG A 355 -11.52 -16.30 2.02
N SER A 356 -10.76 -15.54 2.83
CA SER A 356 -9.53 -16.04 3.46
C SER A 356 -9.82 -17.19 4.43
N CYS A 357 -10.89 -17.08 5.21
CA CYS A 357 -11.35 -18.12 6.12
C CYS A 357 -11.71 -19.41 5.36
N LEU A 358 -12.55 -19.33 4.34
CA LEU A 358 -12.98 -20.48 3.54
C LEU A 358 -11.83 -21.15 2.81
N THR A 359 -10.90 -20.38 2.24
CA THR A 359 -9.71 -20.94 1.58
C THR A 359 -8.90 -21.79 2.55
N LEU A 360 -8.68 -21.27 3.77
CA LEU A 360 -7.93 -21.99 4.77
C LEU A 360 -8.68 -23.23 5.27
N LEU A 361 -10.00 -23.16 5.44
CA LEU A 361 -10.83 -24.31 5.85
C LEU A 361 -10.81 -25.42 4.79
N VAL A 362 -10.93 -25.08 3.50
CA VAL A 362 -10.88 -26.05 2.40
C VAL A 362 -9.52 -26.76 2.37
N LEU A 363 -8.42 -26.00 2.48
CA LEU A 363 -7.08 -26.60 2.54
C LEU A 363 -6.86 -27.42 3.83
N SER A 364 -7.42 -26.99 4.95
CA SER A 364 -7.37 -27.74 6.20
C SER A 364 -8.11 -29.09 6.10
N ALA A 365 -9.29 -29.08 5.48
CA ALA A 365 -10.05 -30.31 5.21
C ALA A 365 -9.28 -31.25 4.27
N PHE A 366 -8.66 -30.71 3.24
CA PHE A 366 -7.78 -31.47 2.35
C PHE A 366 -6.61 -32.09 3.11
N TRP A 367 -5.94 -31.32 3.96
CA TRP A 367 -4.84 -31.82 4.78
C TRP A 367 -5.26 -32.95 5.70
N LEU A 368 -6.35 -32.76 6.44
CA LEU A 368 -6.87 -33.79 7.36
C LEU A 368 -7.32 -35.07 6.61
N ALA A 369 -7.85 -34.93 5.40
CA ALA A 369 -8.28 -36.06 4.59
C ALA A 369 -7.13 -36.84 3.96
N THR A 370 -6.04 -36.15 3.55
CA THR A 370 -4.91 -36.78 2.86
C THR A 370 -3.77 -37.20 3.76
N GLY A 371 -3.63 -36.56 4.94
CA GLY A 371 -2.47 -36.75 5.80
C GLY A 371 -1.14 -36.28 5.18
N TRP A 372 -1.18 -35.47 4.11
CA TRP A 372 0.03 -35.03 3.40
C TRP A 372 0.94 -34.17 4.29
N PRO A 373 2.19 -34.60 4.59
CA PRO A 373 3.04 -33.90 5.56
C PRO A 373 3.37 -32.46 5.17
N ALA A 374 3.56 -32.16 3.89
CA ALA A 374 3.90 -30.81 3.40
C ALA A 374 2.68 -29.89 3.26
N ALA A 375 1.45 -30.36 3.52
CA ALA A 375 0.25 -29.55 3.41
C ALA A 375 0.25 -28.35 4.38
N SER A 376 0.96 -28.43 5.50
CA SER A 376 1.17 -27.29 6.41
C SER A 376 1.80 -26.09 5.72
N GLY A 377 2.79 -26.32 4.84
CA GLY A 377 3.41 -25.29 3.99
C GLY A 377 2.43 -24.67 2.98
N ALA A 378 1.55 -25.51 2.39
CA ALA A 378 0.49 -25.01 1.50
C ALA A 378 -0.51 -24.11 2.24
N LEU A 379 -0.97 -24.51 3.44
CA LEU A 379 -1.85 -23.70 4.29
C LEU A 379 -1.19 -22.38 4.69
N LEU A 380 0.08 -22.42 5.07
CA LEU A 380 0.85 -21.24 5.44
C LEU A 380 0.87 -20.22 4.30
N LEU A 381 1.26 -20.63 3.10
CA LEU A 381 1.35 -19.70 1.97
C LEU A 381 -0.01 -19.24 1.47
N ALA A 382 -1.03 -20.09 1.51
CA ALA A 382 -2.39 -19.67 1.22
C ALA A 382 -2.87 -18.60 2.20
N SER A 383 -2.56 -18.73 3.49
CA SER A 383 -2.92 -17.74 4.51
C SER A 383 -2.25 -16.39 4.24
N VAL A 384 -0.96 -16.40 3.87
CA VAL A 384 -0.20 -15.18 3.53
C VAL A 384 -0.79 -14.50 2.29
N VAL A 385 -1.00 -15.24 1.21
CA VAL A 385 -1.46 -14.67 -0.07
C VAL A 385 -2.90 -14.15 0.03
N CYS A 386 -3.80 -14.91 0.65
CA CYS A 386 -5.20 -14.53 0.83
C CYS A 386 -5.35 -13.25 1.66
N SER A 387 -4.53 -13.07 2.71
CA SER A 387 -4.60 -11.89 3.56
C SER A 387 -3.84 -10.69 2.98
N LEU A 388 -2.64 -10.91 2.42
CA LEU A 388 -1.77 -9.85 1.91
C LEU A 388 -2.35 -9.14 0.67
N PHE A 389 -3.03 -9.89 -0.20
CA PHE A 389 -3.60 -9.37 -1.44
C PHE A 389 -5.11 -9.12 -1.36
N ALA A 390 -5.74 -9.32 -0.21
CA ALA A 390 -7.19 -9.21 -0.03
C ALA A 390 -7.77 -7.90 -0.55
N SER A 391 -7.12 -6.78 -0.23
CA SER A 391 -7.59 -5.41 -0.51
C SER A 391 -7.04 -4.83 -1.82
N ARG A 392 -6.32 -5.62 -2.65
CA ARG A 392 -5.77 -5.13 -3.91
C ARG A 392 -6.81 -5.26 -5.03
N GLU A 393 -7.00 -4.20 -5.83
CA GLU A 393 -7.95 -4.18 -6.95
C GLU A 393 -7.73 -5.31 -7.97
N ASN A 394 -6.47 -5.64 -8.26
CA ASN A 394 -6.06 -6.71 -9.17
C ASN A 394 -5.40 -7.86 -8.40
N ALA A 395 -6.04 -8.31 -7.31
CA ALA A 395 -5.49 -9.34 -6.42
C ALA A 395 -5.15 -10.64 -7.16
N ASP A 396 -5.98 -11.04 -8.12
CA ASP A 396 -5.78 -12.22 -8.95
C ASP A 396 -4.55 -12.10 -9.87
N LEU A 397 -4.33 -10.94 -10.49
CA LEU A 397 -3.17 -10.69 -11.34
C LEU A 397 -1.87 -10.63 -10.51
N ILE A 398 -1.93 -9.99 -9.33
CA ILE A 398 -0.80 -9.94 -8.40
C ILE A 398 -0.49 -11.35 -7.89
N GLY A 399 -1.51 -12.13 -7.53
CA GLY A 399 -1.36 -13.52 -7.13
C GLY A 399 -0.76 -14.41 -8.23
N MET A 400 -1.16 -14.20 -9.49
CA MET A 400 -0.55 -14.91 -10.64
C MET A 400 0.91 -14.49 -10.85
N ALA A 401 1.25 -13.22 -10.67
CA ALA A 401 2.64 -12.78 -10.71
C ALA A 401 3.46 -13.43 -9.58
N PHE A 402 2.85 -13.55 -8.40
CA PHE A 402 3.45 -14.21 -7.25
C PHE A 402 3.70 -15.71 -7.52
N LEU A 403 2.73 -16.40 -8.12
CA LEU A 403 2.86 -17.83 -8.53
C LEU A 403 3.99 -18.02 -9.56
N ARG A 404 4.12 -17.11 -10.55
CA ARG A 404 5.24 -17.12 -11.50
C ARG A 404 6.58 -16.95 -10.80
N GLY A 405 6.67 -16.10 -9.77
CA GLY A 405 7.89 -15.91 -8.99
C GLY A 405 8.34 -17.19 -8.29
N ILE A 406 7.41 -17.97 -7.71
CA ILE A 406 7.71 -19.30 -7.14
C ILE A 406 8.27 -20.23 -8.20
N PHE A 407 7.58 -20.30 -9.34
CA PHE A 407 7.99 -21.16 -10.45
C PHE A 407 9.43 -20.88 -10.93
N TYR A 408 9.84 -19.59 -10.95
CA TYR A 408 11.22 -19.22 -11.28
C TYR A 408 12.20 -19.46 -10.12
N ALA A 409 11.74 -19.36 -8.87
CA ALA A 409 12.58 -19.59 -7.70
C ALA A 409 12.97 -21.06 -7.55
N MET A 410 12.07 -22.00 -7.86
CA MET A 410 12.29 -23.44 -7.67
C MET A 410 13.56 -23.97 -8.33
N PRO A 411 13.79 -23.82 -9.66
CA PRO A 411 14.99 -24.37 -10.29
C PRO A 411 16.26 -23.69 -9.80
N VAL A 412 16.21 -22.38 -9.54
CA VAL A 412 17.38 -21.63 -9.02
C VAL A 412 17.72 -22.05 -7.60
N ALA A 413 16.70 -22.21 -6.73
CA ALA A 413 16.87 -22.69 -5.38
C ALA A 413 17.34 -24.16 -5.33
N PHE A 414 16.89 -24.99 -6.27
CA PHE A 414 17.38 -26.36 -6.40
C PHE A 414 18.89 -26.39 -6.72
N VAL A 415 19.32 -25.62 -7.72
CA VAL A 415 20.73 -25.54 -8.09
C VAL A 415 21.57 -25.00 -6.94
N VAL A 416 21.14 -23.90 -6.32
CA VAL A 416 21.89 -23.28 -5.22
C VAL A 416 21.85 -24.16 -3.97
N GLY A 417 20.65 -24.56 -3.53
CA GLY A 417 20.44 -25.25 -2.25
C GLY A 417 20.91 -26.70 -2.26
N GLN A 418 20.69 -27.45 -3.36
CA GLN A 418 20.95 -28.88 -3.42
C GLN A 418 22.26 -29.25 -4.14
N LEU A 419 22.77 -28.38 -5.02
CA LEU A 419 24.00 -28.69 -5.80
C LEU A 419 25.20 -27.85 -5.37
N LEU A 420 25.03 -26.53 -5.12
CA LEU A 420 26.17 -25.64 -4.81
C LEU A 420 26.50 -25.64 -3.31
N LEU A 421 25.51 -25.39 -2.43
CA LEU A 421 25.75 -25.27 -0.98
C LEU A 421 26.35 -26.52 -0.34
N PRO A 422 26.04 -27.77 -0.76
CA PRO A 422 26.72 -28.96 -0.22
C PRO A 422 28.22 -28.99 -0.46
N GLN A 423 28.69 -28.27 -1.50
CA GLN A 423 30.11 -28.25 -1.88
C GLN A 423 30.84 -27.02 -1.35
N TRP A 424 30.11 -26.00 -0.90
CA TRP A 424 30.66 -24.71 -0.51
C TRP A 424 30.59 -24.53 1.02
N ASN A 425 31.73 -24.22 1.63
CA ASN A 425 31.81 -24.04 3.08
C ASN A 425 32.13 -22.58 3.43
N GLY A 426 31.53 -22.14 4.53
CA GLY A 426 31.80 -20.82 5.11
C GLY A 426 30.84 -19.72 4.64
N PHE A 427 30.66 -18.76 5.52
CA PHE A 427 29.70 -17.66 5.37
C PHE A 427 29.91 -16.80 4.08
N PRO A 428 31.15 -16.47 3.64
CA PRO A 428 31.33 -15.70 2.41
C PRO A 428 30.80 -16.40 1.17
N LEU A 429 30.99 -17.72 1.05
CA LEU A 429 30.50 -18.49 -0.09
C LEU A 429 28.97 -18.64 -0.02
N LEU A 430 28.40 -18.79 1.17
CA LEU A 430 26.95 -18.73 1.37
C LEU A 430 26.37 -17.39 0.91
N CYS A 431 27.00 -16.27 1.29
CA CYS A 431 26.58 -14.93 0.83
C CYS A 431 26.67 -14.79 -0.69
N LEU A 432 27.68 -15.36 -1.33
CA LEU A 432 27.81 -15.35 -2.79
C LEU A 432 26.71 -16.19 -3.45
N ALA A 433 26.48 -17.41 -2.95
CA ALA A 433 25.49 -18.34 -3.48
C ALA A 433 24.07 -17.78 -3.41
N LEU A 434 23.71 -17.15 -2.29
CA LEU A 434 22.41 -16.52 -2.10
C LEU A 434 22.34 -15.13 -2.75
N GLY A 435 23.41 -14.36 -2.65
CA GLY A 435 23.45 -12.94 -3.06
C GLY A 435 23.30 -12.73 -4.56
N VAL A 436 23.89 -13.59 -5.38
CA VAL A 436 23.82 -13.45 -6.84
C VAL A 436 22.37 -13.59 -7.35
N PRO A 437 21.62 -14.65 -7.07
CA PRO A 437 20.23 -14.73 -7.50
C PRO A 437 19.34 -13.64 -6.89
N LEU A 438 19.56 -13.28 -5.62
CA LEU A 438 18.84 -12.23 -4.95
C LEU A 438 19.09 -10.85 -5.55
N LEU A 439 20.34 -10.57 -6.01
CA LEU A 439 20.67 -9.33 -6.71
C LEU A 439 19.81 -9.18 -7.97
N PHE A 440 19.73 -10.21 -8.80
CA PHE A 440 18.89 -10.19 -10.00
C PHE A 440 17.42 -10.00 -9.65
N GLY A 441 16.93 -10.68 -8.63
CA GLY A 441 15.56 -10.50 -8.13
C GLY A 441 15.30 -9.06 -7.70
N LEU A 442 16.20 -8.44 -6.92
CA LEU A 442 16.07 -7.06 -6.45
C LEU A 442 16.13 -6.03 -7.60
N LEU A 443 16.98 -6.24 -8.60
CA LEU A 443 17.02 -5.39 -9.79
C LEU A 443 15.71 -5.50 -10.60
N ALA A 444 15.13 -6.70 -10.70
CA ALA A 444 13.84 -6.90 -11.33
C ALA A 444 12.69 -6.22 -10.54
N MET A 445 12.77 -6.14 -9.21
CA MET A 445 11.77 -5.43 -8.37
C MET A 445 11.68 -3.93 -8.70
N ALA A 446 12.74 -3.32 -9.21
CA ALA A 446 12.73 -1.92 -9.61
C ALA A 446 11.82 -1.63 -10.83
N ARG A 447 11.38 -2.65 -11.55
CA ARG A 447 10.45 -2.53 -12.69
C ARG A 447 9.03 -2.88 -12.26
N PRO A 448 8.04 -1.96 -12.35
CA PRO A 448 6.67 -2.21 -11.90
C PRO A 448 6.03 -3.47 -12.50
N ALA A 449 6.30 -3.77 -13.77
CA ALA A 449 5.77 -4.95 -14.46
C ALA A 449 6.31 -6.29 -13.90
N LEU A 450 7.50 -6.29 -13.31
CA LEU A 450 8.16 -7.49 -12.79
C LEU A 450 8.14 -7.56 -11.25
N ALA A 451 7.82 -6.44 -10.59
CA ALA A 451 7.98 -6.29 -9.14
C ALA A 451 7.29 -7.41 -8.33
N GLY A 452 6.05 -7.78 -8.68
CA GLY A 452 5.31 -8.85 -7.99
C GLY A 452 5.99 -10.21 -8.10
N ALA A 453 6.40 -10.61 -9.32
CA ALA A 453 7.08 -11.89 -9.55
C ALA A 453 8.50 -11.89 -8.93
N ALA A 454 9.22 -10.77 -9.00
CA ALA A 454 10.55 -10.63 -8.44
C ALA A 454 10.54 -10.67 -6.90
N THR A 455 9.56 -10.01 -6.27
CA THR A 455 9.37 -10.11 -4.80
C THR A 455 9.11 -11.55 -4.39
N SER A 456 8.21 -12.24 -5.08
CA SER A 456 7.91 -13.64 -4.83
C SER A 456 9.14 -14.53 -5.04
N PHE A 457 9.89 -14.31 -6.13
CA PHE A 457 11.14 -15.01 -6.40
C PHE A 457 12.11 -14.90 -5.22
N CYS A 458 12.42 -13.68 -4.77
CA CYS A 458 13.37 -13.48 -3.67
C CYS A 458 12.92 -14.18 -2.39
N LEU A 459 11.63 -14.04 -2.01
CA LEU A 459 11.12 -14.62 -0.77
C LEU A 459 11.13 -16.15 -0.80
N HIS A 460 10.63 -16.75 -1.89
CA HIS A 460 10.56 -18.22 -1.98
C HIS A 460 11.92 -18.84 -2.25
N PHE A 461 12.83 -18.15 -2.94
CA PHE A 461 14.21 -18.57 -3.07
C PHE A 461 14.88 -18.69 -1.68
N ILE A 462 14.71 -17.69 -0.81
CA ILE A 462 15.25 -17.72 0.57
C ILE A 462 14.66 -18.90 1.36
N VAL A 463 13.32 -19.08 1.27
CA VAL A 463 12.63 -20.15 2.00
C VAL A 463 13.05 -21.54 1.50
N LEU A 464 13.20 -21.73 0.19
CA LEU A 464 13.60 -23.02 -0.39
C LEU A 464 15.07 -23.36 -0.16
N CYS A 465 15.96 -22.36 -0.12
CA CYS A 465 17.37 -22.57 0.25
C CYS A 465 17.54 -22.77 1.76
N ALA A 466 16.62 -22.23 2.58
CA ALA A 466 16.53 -22.36 4.04
C ALA A 466 17.90 -22.38 4.75
N PRO A 467 18.74 -21.31 4.64
CA PRO A 467 20.05 -21.32 5.29
C PRO A 467 19.92 -21.43 6.80
N ARG A 468 20.55 -22.48 7.37
CA ARG A 468 20.55 -22.83 8.80
C ARG A 468 21.95 -23.16 9.27
N ASN A 469 22.17 -23.16 10.58
CA ASN A 469 23.45 -23.62 11.17
C ASN A 469 23.72 -25.08 10.81
N ASP A 470 22.71 -25.94 10.92
CA ASP A 470 22.74 -27.34 10.50
C ASP A 470 21.94 -27.52 9.21
N MET A 471 22.66 -27.51 8.08
CA MET A 471 22.04 -27.68 6.76
C MET A 471 21.68 -29.14 6.49
N VAL A 472 20.43 -29.38 6.14
CA VAL A 472 19.96 -30.70 5.71
C VAL A 472 19.63 -30.66 4.22
N TYR A 473 20.31 -31.49 3.44
CA TYR A 473 20.17 -31.58 2.00
C TYR A 473 19.31 -32.80 1.63
N ASP A 474 17.99 -32.60 1.54
CA ASP A 474 17.02 -33.62 1.18
C ASP A 474 16.20 -33.17 -0.03
N VAL A 475 16.46 -33.80 -1.17
CA VAL A 475 15.79 -33.51 -2.44
C VAL A 475 14.29 -33.82 -2.38
N ALA A 476 13.89 -34.88 -1.67
CA ALA A 476 12.49 -35.26 -1.57
C ALA A 476 11.71 -34.24 -0.71
N PHE A 477 12.31 -33.80 0.40
CA PHE A 477 11.76 -32.74 1.23
C PHE A 477 11.64 -31.43 0.43
N PHE A 478 12.70 -31.02 -0.30
CA PHE A 478 12.70 -29.85 -1.15
C PHE A 478 11.56 -29.85 -2.17
N LEU A 479 11.39 -30.99 -2.89
CA LEU A 479 10.35 -31.11 -3.92
C LEU A 479 8.94 -31.07 -3.32
N ASN A 480 8.73 -31.70 -2.15
CA ASN A 480 7.46 -31.65 -1.45
C ASN A 480 7.11 -30.23 -0.98
N GLU A 481 8.06 -29.52 -0.39
CA GLU A 481 7.86 -28.13 0.04
C GLU A 481 7.58 -27.22 -1.17
N ALA A 482 8.34 -27.37 -2.26
CA ALA A 482 8.13 -26.60 -3.47
C ALA A 482 6.73 -26.86 -4.09
N LEU A 483 6.26 -28.11 -4.09
CA LEU A 483 4.92 -28.48 -4.52
C LEU A 483 3.85 -27.89 -3.60
N ALA A 484 4.06 -27.96 -2.29
CA ALA A 484 3.15 -27.38 -1.30
C ALA A 484 3.00 -25.86 -1.50
N MET A 485 4.10 -25.16 -1.78
CA MET A 485 4.07 -23.72 -2.09
C MET A 485 3.24 -23.41 -3.34
N LEU A 486 3.41 -24.18 -4.41
CA LEU A 486 2.63 -24.01 -5.65
C LEU A 486 1.13 -24.28 -5.42
N ILE A 487 0.79 -25.32 -4.70
CA ILE A 487 -0.61 -25.67 -4.38
C ILE A 487 -1.23 -24.60 -3.49
N GLY A 488 -0.55 -24.19 -2.42
CA GLY A 488 -1.05 -23.20 -1.50
C GLY A 488 -1.33 -21.84 -2.16
N VAL A 489 -0.37 -21.33 -2.92
CA VAL A 489 -0.54 -20.07 -3.65
C VAL A 489 -1.54 -20.24 -4.81
N GLY A 490 -1.53 -21.37 -5.50
CA GLY A 490 -2.50 -21.68 -6.55
C GLY A 490 -3.95 -21.67 -6.04
N CYS A 491 -4.21 -22.32 -4.91
CA CYS A 491 -5.53 -22.31 -4.24
C CYS A 491 -5.93 -20.90 -3.79
N ALA A 492 -4.99 -20.12 -3.24
CA ALA A 492 -5.24 -18.74 -2.88
C ALA A 492 -5.61 -17.89 -4.10
N VAL A 493 -4.87 -18.01 -5.21
CA VAL A 493 -5.17 -17.30 -6.47
C VAL A 493 -6.53 -17.72 -7.03
N LEU A 494 -6.85 -19.00 -6.96
CA LEU A 494 -8.16 -19.50 -7.37
C LEU A 494 -9.28 -18.89 -6.52
N ALA A 495 -9.11 -18.83 -5.20
CA ALA A 495 -10.06 -18.20 -4.30
C ALA A 495 -10.19 -16.68 -4.58
N LEU A 496 -9.07 -15.99 -4.86
CA LEU A 496 -9.06 -14.59 -5.27
C LEU A 496 -9.83 -14.36 -6.59
N ARG A 497 -9.86 -15.33 -7.49
CA ARG A 497 -10.61 -15.28 -8.76
C ARG A 497 -12.08 -15.62 -8.62
N LEU A 498 -12.40 -16.64 -7.84
CA LEU A 498 -13.77 -17.17 -7.74
C LEU A 498 -14.64 -16.31 -6.82
N ILE A 499 -14.09 -15.87 -5.69
CA ILE A 499 -14.82 -15.09 -4.69
C ILE A 499 -14.48 -13.61 -4.88
N VAL A 500 -15.06 -13.00 -5.89
CA VAL A 500 -14.89 -11.58 -6.21
C VAL A 500 -16.26 -10.91 -6.20
N LEU A 501 -16.38 -9.74 -5.57
CA LEU A 501 -17.54 -8.85 -5.66
C LEU A 501 -17.59 -8.17 -7.04
N ARG A 502 -17.63 -8.98 -8.10
CA ARG A 502 -17.37 -8.55 -9.49
C ARG A 502 -18.62 -8.15 -10.26
N ASN A 503 -19.78 -7.99 -9.61
CA ASN A 503 -20.92 -7.41 -10.31
C ASN A 503 -20.82 -5.86 -10.26
N PRO A 504 -20.29 -5.20 -11.31
CA PRO A 504 -20.09 -3.75 -11.32
C PRO A 504 -21.40 -2.99 -11.16
N LEU A 505 -22.51 -3.57 -11.60
CA LEU A 505 -23.84 -2.97 -11.46
C LEU A 505 -24.31 -3.02 -10.00
N TRP A 506 -24.08 -4.11 -9.31
CA TRP A 506 -24.44 -4.25 -7.90
C TRP A 506 -23.56 -3.34 -7.02
N HIS A 507 -22.26 -3.33 -7.28
CA HIS A 507 -21.32 -2.46 -6.57
C HIS A 507 -21.64 -0.98 -6.79
N GLY A 508 -21.88 -0.57 -8.05
CA GLY A 508 -22.26 0.80 -8.39
C GLY A 508 -23.59 1.22 -7.75
N ARG A 509 -24.61 0.37 -7.75
CA ARG A 509 -25.89 0.64 -7.08
C ARG A 509 -25.73 0.80 -5.57
N ARG A 510 -24.88 0.00 -4.94
CA ARG A 510 -24.59 0.08 -3.52
C ARG A 510 -23.86 1.39 -3.16
N LEU A 511 -22.83 1.76 -3.91
CA LEU A 511 -22.12 3.03 -3.72
C LEU A 511 -23.04 4.22 -3.95
N LEU A 512 -23.93 4.15 -4.93
CA LEU A 512 -24.94 5.17 -5.17
C LEU A 512 -25.90 5.30 -3.99
N ARG A 513 -26.44 4.20 -3.48
CA ARG A 513 -27.31 4.21 -2.27
C ARG A 513 -26.58 4.82 -1.08
N ALA A 514 -25.34 4.38 -0.81
CA ALA A 514 -24.52 4.93 0.27
C ALA A 514 -24.26 6.44 0.10
N THR A 515 -24.17 6.92 -1.14
CA THR A 515 -24.03 8.35 -1.44
C THR A 515 -25.32 9.11 -1.18
N LEU A 516 -26.46 8.56 -1.58
CA LEU A 516 -27.79 9.14 -1.31
C LEU A 516 -28.09 9.17 0.18
N ASP A 517 -27.73 8.12 0.92
CA ASP A 517 -27.86 8.08 2.38
C ASP A 517 -26.98 9.15 3.06
N ASP A 518 -25.76 9.37 2.56
CA ASP A 518 -24.88 10.42 3.06
C ASP A 518 -25.41 11.82 2.73
N LEU A 519 -26.02 12.03 1.56
CA LEU A 519 -26.71 13.27 1.20
C LEU A 519 -27.91 13.51 2.13
N ALA A 520 -28.73 12.50 2.38
CA ALA A 520 -29.85 12.59 3.31
C ALA A 520 -29.38 12.96 4.73
N ARG A 521 -28.25 12.39 5.18
CA ARG A 521 -27.64 12.75 6.48
C ARG A 521 -27.15 14.19 6.53
N LEU A 522 -26.69 14.77 5.42
CA LEU A 522 -26.31 16.19 5.36
C LEU A 522 -27.49 17.11 5.60
N CYS A 523 -28.70 16.72 5.20
CA CYS A 523 -29.91 17.51 5.43
C CYS A 523 -30.30 17.61 6.93
N SER A 524 -29.86 16.65 7.75
CA SER A 524 -30.19 16.55 9.18
C SER A 524 -29.03 16.87 10.13
N ARG A 525 -27.83 17.17 9.59
CA ARG A 525 -26.59 17.35 10.36
C ARG A 525 -26.14 18.81 10.37
N ASN A 526 -25.38 19.21 11.40
CA ASN A 526 -24.65 20.47 11.37
C ASN A 526 -23.67 20.47 10.18
N LEU A 527 -23.69 21.54 9.39
CA LEU A 527 -22.89 21.67 8.17
C LEU A 527 -21.42 21.99 8.44
N GLU A 528 -21.04 22.23 9.68
CA GLU A 528 -19.64 22.44 10.06
C GLU A 528 -18.80 21.19 9.74
N GLY A 529 -17.78 21.34 8.89
CA GLY A 529 -16.94 20.23 8.42
C GLY A 529 -17.64 19.25 7.46
N ALA A 530 -18.90 19.49 7.08
CA ALA A 530 -19.66 18.63 6.16
C ALA A 530 -18.99 18.46 4.80
N GLU A 531 -18.32 19.49 4.32
CA GLU A 531 -17.58 19.51 3.08
C GLU A 531 -16.41 18.49 3.07
N ASN A 532 -15.60 18.49 4.14
CA ASN A 532 -14.49 17.55 4.28
C ASN A 532 -15.00 16.12 4.49
N TRP A 533 -16.07 15.96 5.25
CA TRP A 533 -16.69 14.66 5.50
C TRP A 533 -17.29 14.04 4.23
N PHE A 534 -18.09 14.79 3.48
CA PHE A 534 -18.72 14.30 2.26
C PHE A 534 -17.72 14.19 1.10
N GLY A 535 -16.87 15.21 0.93
CA GLY A 535 -15.86 15.23 -0.14
C GLY A 535 -14.85 14.10 -0.04
N GLY A 536 -14.37 13.78 1.18
CA GLY A 536 -13.47 12.65 1.42
C GLY A 536 -14.12 11.30 1.08
N ARG A 537 -15.36 11.07 1.51
CA ARG A 537 -16.11 9.84 1.23
C ARG A 537 -16.45 9.68 -0.25
N MET A 538 -16.75 10.78 -0.93
CA MET A 538 -16.99 10.77 -2.38
C MET A 538 -15.72 10.48 -3.17
N ALA A 539 -14.61 11.13 -2.84
CA ALA A 539 -13.32 10.85 -3.47
C ALA A 539 -12.95 9.36 -3.34
N ASP A 540 -13.19 8.79 -2.16
CA ASP A 540 -12.95 7.40 -1.85
C ASP A 540 -13.81 6.41 -2.65
N ARG A 541 -15.09 6.75 -2.86
CA ARG A 541 -16.02 5.91 -3.65
C ARG A 541 -15.78 6.00 -5.15
N LEU A 542 -15.16 7.07 -5.62
CA LEU A 542 -14.86 7.27 -7.04
C LEU A 542 -13.53 6.61 -7.45
N LEU A 543 -12.61 6.43 -6.51
CA LEU A 543 -11.33 5.74 -6.65
C LEU A 543 -11.45 4.26 -6.30
#